data_70ebc67d11c1c5d56c515c8d6b7e129f
#
_entry.id   70ebc67d11c1c5d56c515c8d6b7e129f
#
_cell.length_a   1.000
_cell.length_b   1.000
_cell.length_c   1.000
_cell.angle_alpha   90.00
_cell.angle_beta   90.00
_cell.angle_gamma   90.00
#
_symmetry.space_group_name_H-M   'P 1'
#
loop_
_entity.id
_entity.type
_entity.pdbx_description
1 polymer ?
#
loop_
_entity_poly.entity_id
_entity_poly.type
_entity_poly.pdbx_seq_one_letter_code
_entity_poly.pdbx_strand_id
1 'polypeptide(L)'
;MLKMRKILLLIFLLGFMTELAFAGAPGPGDKAPDFSLKTLDGKQVSLSDLKGKVVLIGMFHICVPCMNQAMEFNKVRDQLNEEQLAILGINTNGDSKEAVADYLSKFPEKVRFPYLLDPVKSFYQVYFQREMPTVLIIDKEGILNARSPGVSADQLLPYLKKML
;
A
#
# COMPACT_ATOMS: atom_id res chain seq x y z
N MET A 1 -40.38 8.51 -40.09
CA MET A 1 -39.18 7.67 -39.88
C MET A 1 -37.93 8.44 -39.39
N LEU A 2 -37.67 9.65 -39.87
CA LEU A 2 -36.47 10.42 -39.47
C LEU A 2 -36.48 10.90 -38.00
N LYS A 3 -37.65 11.24 -37.44
CA LYS A 3 -37.80 11.67 -36.03
C LYS A 3 -37.57 10.52 -35.01
N MET A 4 -37.97 9.31 -35.31
CA MET A 4 -37.77 8.15 -34.46
C MET A 4 -36.29 7.73 -34.37
N ARG A 5 -35.53 7.83 -35.48
CA ARG A 5 -34.07 7.55 -35.46
C ARG A 5 -33.28 8.53 -34.61
N LYS A 6 -33.68 9.81 -34.56
CA LYS A 6 -33.00 10.81 -33.69
C LYS A 6 -33.26 10.57 -32.19
N ILE A 7 -34.47 10.09 -31.86
CA ILE A 7 -34.81 9.76 -30.46
C ILE A 7 -34.04 8.50 -29.99
N LEU A 8 -33.90 7.47 -30.84
CA LEU A 8 -33.10 6.30 -30.51
C LEU A 8 -31.60 6.64 -30.34
N LEU A 9 -31.06 7.55 -31.16
CA LEU A 9 -29.66 8.01 -31.00
C LEU A 9 -29.45 8.80 -29.70
N LEU A 10 -30.44 9.60 -29.27
CA LEU A 10 -30.36 10.35 -28.02
C LEU A 10 -30.40 9.44 -26.79
N ILE A 11 -31.20 8.36 -26.83
CA ILE A 11 -31.29 7.37 -25.74
C ILE A 11 -30.00 6.56 -25.65
N PHE A 12 -29.34 6.28 -26.77
CA PHE A 12 -28.04 5.57 -26.78
C PHE A 12 -26.89 6.44 -26.24
N LEU A 13 -26.97 7.77 -26.39
CA LEU A 13 -25.96 8.70 -25.85
C LEU A 13 -26.11 8.94 -24.35
N LEU A 14 -27.34 8.79 -23.80
CA LEU A 14 -27.58 8.93 -22.33
C LEU A 14 -27.18 7.68 -21.55
N GLY A 15 -27.02 6.53 -22.19
CA GLY A 15 -26.65 5.26 -21.55
C GLY A 15 -25.14 5.12 -21.23
N PHE A 16 -24.30 6.08 -21.65
CA PHE A 16 -22.85 6.04 -21.44
C PHE A 16 -22.35 7.10 -20.43
N MET A 17 -23.21 7.51 -19.51
CA MET A 17 -22.71 8.13 -18.29
C MET A 17 -22.10 7.01 -17.42
N THR A 18 -20.84 6.70 -17.71
CA THR A 18 -19.99 5.96 -16.77
C THR A 18 -20.07 6.69 -15.43
N GLU A 19 -20.63 6.02 -14.45
CA GLU A 19 -20.53 6.46 -13.07
C GLU A 19 -19.04 6.65 -12.77
N LEU A 20 -18.60 7.90 -12.67
CA LEU A 20 -17.37 8.26 -11.97
C LEU A 20 -17.66 7.93 -10.50
N ALA A 21 -17.53 6.65 -10.17
CA ALA A 21 -17.50 6.24 -8.79
C ALA A 21 -16.34 7.04 -8.15
N PHE A 22 -16.67 7.97 -7.29
CA PHE A 22 -15.72 8.52 -6.34
C PHE A 22 -15.30 7.34 -5.47
N ALA A 23 -14.28 6.64 -5.93
CA ALA A 23 -13.68 5.58 -5.16
C ALA A 23 -13.06 6.24 -3.93
N GLY A 24 -13.70 6.09 -2.79
CA GLY A 24 -13.10 6.42 -1.50
C GLY A 24 -11.81 5.62 -1.32
N ALA A 25 -11.02 5.95 -0.29
CA ALA A 25 -9.85 5.14 0.05
C ALA A 25 -10.25 3.66 0.19
N PRO A 26 -9.47 2.72 -0.33
CA PRO A 26 -9.78 1.30 -0.25
C PRO A 26 -9.86 0.85 1.21
N GLY A 27 -10.88 0.08 1.52
CA GLY A 27 -11.12 -0.55 2.83
C GLY A 27 -10.94 -2.07 2.78
N PRO A 28 -11.04 -2.75 3.95
CA PRO A 28 -11.03 -4.21 3.98
C PRO A 28 -12.13 -4.81 3.09
N GLY A 29 -11.75 -5.76 2.24
CA GLY A 29 -12.60 -6.40 1.24
C GLY A 29 -12.49 -5.80 -0.16
N ASP A 30 -11.92 -4.61 -0.32
CA ASP A 30 -11.72 -4.00 -1.62
C ASP A 30 -10.46 -4.55 -2.31
N LYS A 31 -10.49 -4.55 -3.63
CA LYS A 31 -9.27 -4.80 -4.41
C LYS A 31 -8.26 -3.69 -4.15
N ALA A 32 -7.06 -4.07 -3.74
CA ALA A 32 -5.98 -3.13 -3.52
C ALA A 32 -5.57 -2.48 -4.85
N PRO A 33 -5.61 -1.14 -4.98
CA PRO A 33 -5.13 -0.45 -6.15
C PRO A 33 -3.65 -0.74 -6.42
N ASP A 34 -3.28 -0.94 -7.67
CA ASP A 34 -1.87 -1.14 -8.02
C ASP A 34 -1.06 0.14 -7.79
N PHE A 35 0.20 -0.03 -7.47
CA PHE A 35 1.17 1.05 -7.35
C PHE A 35 2.50 0.61 -7.95
N SER A 36 3.32 1.59 -8.29
CA SER A 36 4.68 1.35 -8.76
C SER A 36 5.58 2.46 -8.23
N LEU A 37 6.44 2.12 -7.27
CA LEU A 37 7.32 3.05 -6.57
C LEU A 37 8.77 2.55 -6.63
N LYS A 38 9.72 3.45 -6.33
CA LYS A 38 11.14 3.10 -6.30
C LYS A 38 11.65 2.98 -4.87
N THR A 39 12.52 2.02 -4.66
CA THR A 39 13.34 1.91 -3.44
C THR A 39 14.41 3.01 -3.39
N LEU A 40 15.05 3.15 -2.24
CA LEU A 40 16.17 4.09 -2.07
C LEU A 40 17.34 3.83 -3.04
N ASP A 41 17.59 2.58 -3.41
CA ASP A 41 18.61 2.20 -4.41
C ASP A 41 18.12 2.28 -5.87
N GLY A 42 16.86 2.72 -6.09
CA GLY A 42 16.28 2.99 -7.39
C GLY A 42 15.59 1.80 -8.06
N LYS A 43 15.52 0.64 -7.40
CA LYS A 43 14.78 -0.53 -7.92
C LYS A 43 13.29 -0.24 -7.88
N GLN A 44 12.59 -0.53 -8.98
CA GLN A 44 11.13 -0.41 -9.06
C GLN A 44 10.45 -1.60 -8.42
N VAL A 45 9.38 -1.34 -7.66
CA VAL A 45 8.53 -2.34 -7.01
C VAL A 45 7.08 -1.95 -7.27
N SER A 46 6.29 -2.88 -7.79
CA SER A 46 4.86 -2.74 -8.05
C SER A 46 4.07 -3.78 -7.27
N LEU A 47 2.85 -3.48 -6.88
CA LEU A 47 1.98 -4.48 -6.23
C LEU A 47 1.73 -5.68 -7.15
N SER A 48 1.58 -5.43 -8.45
CA SER A 48 1.40 -6.46 -9.47
C SER A 48 2.55 -7.47 -9.54
N ASP A 49 3.78 -7.08 -9.15
CA ASP A 49 4.95 -7.97 -9.09
C ASP A 49 4.91 -8.92 -7.88
N LEU A 50 4.02 -8.66 -6.93
CA LEU A 50 3.89 -9.38 -5.66
C LEU A 50 2.69 -10.32 -5.63
N LYS A 51 2.05 -10.57 -6.77
CA LYS A 51 0.92 -11.50 -6.89
C LYS A 51 1.26 -12.88 -6.34
N GLY A 52 0.30 -13.45 -5.62
CA GLY A 52 0.45 -14.76 -4.98
C GLY A 52 1.18 -14.72 -3.64
N LYS A 53 1.64 -13.55 -3.20
CA LYS A 53 2.20 -13.32 -1.87
C LYS A 53 1.23 -12.52 -1.00
N VAL A 54 1.27 -12.75 0.30
CA VAL A 54 0.72 -11.79 1.26
C VAL A 54 1.64 -10.58 1.29
N VAL A 55 1.07 -9.37 1.28
CA VAL A 55 1.85 -8.10 1.29
C VAL A 55 1.52 -7.31 2.54
N LEU A 56 2.53 -7.07 3.37
CA LEU A 56 2.47 -6.24 4.56
C LEU A 56 3.11 -4.89 4.23
N ILE A 57 2.34 -3.80 4.31
CA ILE A 57 2.81 -2.46 3.98
C ILE A 57 2.73 -1.56 5.20
N GLY A 58 3.80 -0.83 5.48
CA GLY A 58 3.80 0.31 6.40
C GLY A 58 3.80 1.62 5.61
N MET A 59 2.78 2.44 5.81
CA MET A 59 2.76 3.83 5.34
C MET A 59 3.44 4.69 6.41
N PHE A 60 4.60 5.23 6.09
CA PHE A 60 5.51 5.88 7.02
C PHE A 60 5.79 7.33 6.66
N HIS A 61 6.11 8.11 7.68
CA HIS A 61 6.76 9.42 7.59
C HIS A 61 8.09 9.36 8.35
N ILE A 62 8.84 10.45 8.35
CA ILE A 62 10.02 10.62 9.21
C ILE A 62 9.53 10.92 10.64
N CYS A 63 9.32 9.88 11.45
CA CYS A 63 8.82 10.00 12.82
C CYS A 63 9.19 8.79 13.71
N VAL A 64 9.22 9.00 15.04
CA VAL A 64 9.53 7.93 16.00
C VAL A 64 8.50 6.80 15.97
N PRO A 65 7.18 7.03 15.94
CA PRO A 65 6.22 5.93 15.83
C PRO A 65 6.40 5.08 14.57
N CYS A 66 6.79 5.71 13.45
CA CYS A 66 7.07 5.00 12.19
C CYS A 66 8.34 4.15 12.28
N MET A 67 9.38 4.66 12.95
CA MET A 67 10.59 3.88 13.24
C MET A 67 10.26 2.66 14.10
N ASN A 68 9.49 2.82 15.16
CA ASN A 68 9.10 1.72 16.03
C ASN A 68 8.30 0.65 15.25
N GLN A 69 7.38 1.07 14.37
CA GLN A 69 6.64 0.13 13.53
C GLN A 69 7.54 -0.62 12.55
N ALA A 70 8.56 0.04 12.00
CA ALA A 70 9.53 -0.62 11.12
C ALA A 70 10.34 -1.69 11.89
N MET A 71 10.63 -1.47 13.18
CA MET A 71 11.27 -2.48 14.03
C MET A 71 10.33 -3.66 14.32
N GLU A 72 9.04 -3.43 14.49
CA GLU A 72 8.05 -4.51 14.57
C GLU A 72 8.01 -5.34 13.27
N PHE A 73 8.15 -4.72 12.11
CA PHE A 73 8.24 -5.42 10.83
C PHE A 73 9.53 -6.25 10.70
N ASN A 74 10.64 -5.80 11.26
CA ASN A 74 11.86 -6.61 11.35
C ASN A 74 11.62 -7.90 12.15
N LYS A 75 10.91 -7.83 13.28
CA LYS A 75 10.55 -9.02 14.08
C LYS A 75 9.65 -9.98 13.31
N VAL A 76 8.74 -9.46 12.48
CA VAL A 76 7.92 -10.29 11.59
C VAL A 76 8.81 -11.00 10.55
N ARG A 77 9.78 -10.28 9.96
CA ARG A 77 10.72 -10.83 8.98
C ARG A 77 11.60 -11.95 9.57
N ASP A 78 11.92 -11.89 10.84
CA ASP A 78 12.68 -12.94 11.53
C ASP A 78 11.94 -14.29 11.58
N GLN A 79 10.62 -14.27 11.52
CA GLN A 79 9.78 -15.46 11.68
C GLN A 79 9.10 -15.92 10.38
N LEU A 80 8.99 -15.05 9.38
CA LEU A 80 8.30 -15.33 8.11
C LEU A 80 9.21 -15.05 6.92
N ASN A 81 9.30 -15.99 6.00
CA ASN A 81 10.19 -15.89 4.85
C ASN A 81 9.66 -14.97 3.73
N GLU A 82 10.56 -14.61 2.79
CA GLU A 82 10.25 -13.70 1.68
C GLU A 82 9.48 -14.37 0.54
N GLU A 83 9.40 -15.68 0.51
CA GLU A 83 8.72 -16.42 -0.57
C GLU A 83 7.21 -16.21 -0.49
N GLN A 84 6.66 -16.21 0.72
CA GLN A 84 5.23 -16.14 0.98
C GLN A 84 4.77 -14.73 1.42
N LEU A 85 5.65 -13.97 2.09
CA LEU A 85 5.34 -12.63 2.64
C LEU A 85 6.28 -11.57 2.07
N ALA A 86 5.73 -10.61 1.34
CA ALA A 86 6.40 -9.36 1.01
C ALA A 86 6.16 -8.33 2.13
N ILE A 87 7.21 -7.69 2.63
CA ILE A 87 7.10 -6.56 3.57
C ILE A 87 7.64 -5.33 2.86
N LEU A 88 6.91 -4.22 2.92
CA LEU A 88 7.29 -2.94 2.32
C LEU A 88 7.12 -1.81 3.34
N GLY A 89 8.11 -0.93 3.44
CA GLY A 89 7.94 0.39 4.04
C GLY A 89 7.79 1.42 2.93
N ILE A 90 6.84 2.34 3.03
CA ILE A 90 6.62 3.38 2.02
C ILE A 90 6.64 4.74 2.71
N ASN A 91 7.60 5.61 2.36
CA ASN A 91 7.54 7.00 2.75
C ASN A 91 6.47 7.71 1.93
N THR A 92 5.35 8.03 2.57
CA THR A 92 4.16 8.62 1.94
C THR A 92 4.10 10.14 2.06
N ASN A 93 5.09 10.76 2.75
CA ASN A 93 5.11 12.21 2.94
C ASN A 93 5.75 12.97 1.77
N GLY A 94 6.38 12.27 0.82
CA GLY A 94 7.11 12.90 -0.28
C GLY A 94 8.48 13.45 0.16
N ASP A 95 9.04 12.91 1.25
CA ASP A 95 10.36 13.31 1.71
C ASP A 95 11.44 12.91 0.69
N SER A 96 12.52 13.69 0.63
CA SER A 96 13.63 13.40 -0.29
C SER A 96 14.36 12.10 0.07
N LYS A 97 15.00 11.50 -0.92
CA LYS A 97 15.81 10.30 -0.75
C LYS A 97 16.86 10.46 0.35
N GLU A 98 17.52 11.62 0.38
CA GLU A 98 18.57 11.96 1.34
C GLU A 98 18.01 12.06 2.76
N ALA A 99 16.84 12.71 2.93
CA ALA A 99 16.18 12.82 4.21
C ALA A 99 15.74 11.46 4.76
N VAL A 100 15.19 10.60 3.89
CA VAL A 100 14.79 9.24 4.28
C VAL A 100 16.01 8.38 4.59
N ALA A 101 17.11 8.49 3.83
CA ALA A 101 18.34 7.75 4.09
C ALA A 101 18.97 8.16 5.43
N ASP A 102 19.02 9.46 5.72
CA ASP A 102 19.48 10.00 7.01
C ASP A 102 18.61 9.50 8.18
N TYR A 103 17.29 9.50 7.99
CA TYR A 103 16.35 8.99 8.99
C TYR A 103 16.58 7.50 9.27
N LEU A 104 16.69 6.66 8.24
CA LEU A 104 16.92 5.22 8.39
C LEU A 104 18.29 4.91 9.02
N SER A 105 19.30 5.78 8.83
CA SER A 105 20.61 5.62 9.46
C SER A 105 20.59 5.74 10.98
N LYS A 106 19.54 6.37 11.53
CA LYS A 106 19.35 6.58 12.97
C LYS A 106 18.55 5.47 13.67
N PHE A 107 18.14 4.45 12.90
CA PHE A 107 17.39 3.32 13.46
C PHE A 107 18.30 2.45 14.34
N PRO A 108 17.78 1.83 15.40
CA PRO A 108 18.54 0.95 16.27
C PRO A 108 19.12 -0.28 15.55
N GLU A 109 18.45 -0.71 14.49
CA GLU A 109 18.91 -1.75 13.56
C GLU A 109 18.45 -1.45 12.14
N LYS A 110 19.15 -2.00 11.16
CA LYS A 110 18.81 -1.83 9.74
C LYS A 110 17.48 -2.50 9.42
N VAL A 111 16.62 -1.84 8.64
CA VAL A 111 15.39 -2.46 8.10
C VAL A 111 15.74 -3.61 7.16
N ARG A 112 15.01 -4.71 7.26
CA ARG A 112 15.22 -5.96 6.51
C ARG A 112 14.14 -6.20 5.47
N PHE A 113 13.66 -5.12 4.89
CA PHE A 113 12.65 -5.09 3.83
C PHE A 113 12.86 -3.86 2.93
N PRO A 114 12.36 -3.87 1.68
CA PRO A 114 12.41 -2.71 0.79
C PRO A 114 11.73 -1.48 1.41
N TYR A 115 12.42 -0.34 1.36
CA TYR A 115 11.87 0.94 1.76
C TYR A 115 11.71 1.83 0.52
N LEU A 116 10.46 2.19 0.20
CA LEU A 116 10.05 2.85 -1.03
C LEU A 116 9.78 4.33 -0.79
N LEU A 117 9.90 5.12 -1.85
CA LEU A 117 9.63 6.55 -1.85
C LEU A 117 8.39 6.85 -2.68
N ASP A 118 7.51 7.71 -2.16
CA ASP A 118 6.35 8.26 -2.86
C ASP A 118 6.50 9.80 -3.03
N PRO A 119 7.43 10.26 -3.89
CA PRO A 119 7.81 11.68 -3.97
C PRO A 119 6.68 12.58 -4.45
N VAL A 120 5.73 12.05 -5.19
CA VAL A 120 4.56 12.79 -5.72
C VAL A 120 3.28 12.46 -4.96
N LYS A 121 3.38 11.72 -3.86
CA LYS A 121 2.25 11.32 -3.00
C LYS A 121 1.15 10.54 -3.73
N SER A 122 1.51 9.80 -4.79
CA SER A 122 0.57 9.00 -5.57
C SER A 122 -0.05 7.87 -4.73
N PHE A 123 0.77 7.17 -3.96
CA PHE A 123 0.32 6.13 -3.05
C PHE A 123 -0.52 6.72 -1.90
N TYR A 124 -0.04 7.83 -1.30
CA TYR A 124 -0.78 8.56 -0.28
C TYR A 124 -2.19 8.96 -0.74
N GLN A 125 -2.32 9.51 -1.95
CA GLN A 125 -3.60 9.95 -2.50
C GLN A 125 -4.58 8.80 -2.71
N VAL A 126 -4.10 7.64 -3.17
CA VAL A 126 -4.94 6.47 -3.47
C VAL A 126 -5.34 5.74 -2.20
N TYR A 127 -4.38 5.48 -1.30
CA TYR A 127 -4.62 4.71 -0.08
C TYR A 127 -5.05 5.57 1.10
N PHE A 128 -4.94 6.87 1.01
CA PHE A 128 -5.39 7.89 1.95
C PHE A 128 -5.01 7.59 3.41
N GLN A 129 -3.82 8.00 3.81
CA GLN A 129 -3.32 7.80 5.18
C GLN A 129 -4.04 8.71 6.19
N ARG A 130 -4.68 8.15 7.20
CA ARG A 130 -5.37 8.88 8.28
C ARG A 130 -4.57 8.92 9.56
N GLU A 131 -3.91 7.82 9.88
CA GLU A 131 -3.09 7.64 11.07
C GLU A 131 -1.63 7.41 10.67
N MET A 132 -0.71 7.68 11.61
CA MET A 132 0.72 7.55 11.38
C MET A 132 1.40 6.77 12.54
N PRO A 133 1.96 5.59 12.24
CA PRO A 133 1.95 4.87 10.97
C PRO A 133 0.58 4.27 10.62
N THR A 134 0.37 3.94 9.35
CA THR A 134 -0.74 3.06 8.90
C THR A 134 -0.16 1.75 8.40
N VAL A 135 -0.74 0.64 8.84
CA VAL A 135 -0.38 -0.71 8.40
C VAL A 135 -1.48 -1.28 7.51
N LEU A 136 -1.10 -1.81 6.34
CA LEU A 136 -2.00 -2.46 5.40
C LEU A 136 -1.57 -3.91 5.21
N ILE A 137 -2.55 -4.82 5.09
CA ILE A 137 -2.31 -6.22 4.76
C ILE A 137 -3.16 -6.57 3.54
N ILE A 138 -2.49 -7.03 2.49
CA ILE A 138 -3.10 -7.44 1.22
C ILE A 138 -2.86 -8.94 1.07
N ASP A 139 -3.90 -9.69 0.69
CA ASP A 139 -3.80 -11.13 0.50
C ASP A 139 -3.21 -11.53 -0.87
N LYS A 140 -3.09 -12.84 -1.08
CA LYS A 140 -2.53 -13.44 -2.31
C LYS A 140 -3.35 -13.11 -3.56
N GLU A 141 -4.63 -12.82 -3.40
CA GLU A 141 -5.59 -12.44 -4.45
C GLU A 141 -5.54 -10.93 -4.76
N GLY A 142 -4.81 -10.15 -3.95
CA GLY A 142 -4.70 -8.70 -4.09
C GLY A 142 -5.85 -7.94 -3.45
N ILE A 143 -6.52 -8.54 -2.47
CA ILE A 143 -7.59 -7.89 -1.69
C ILE A 143 -6.97 -7.27 -0.43
N LEU A 144 -7.33 -6.03 -0.13
CA LEU A 144 -6.96 -5.38 1.13
C LEU A 144 -7.73 -6.06 2.27
N ASN A 145 -7.03 -6.82 3.09
CA ASN A 145 -7.63 -7.62 4.15
C ASN A 145 -7.72 -6.88 5.47
N ALA A 146 -6.74 -6.04 5.74
CA ALA A 146 -6.71 -5.25 6.97
C ALA A 146 -6.06 -3.88 6.75
N ARG A 147 -6.54 -2.91 7.51
CA ARG A 147 -5.98 -1.59 7.66
C ARG A 147 -6.05 -1.21 9.14
N SER A 148 -4.93 -0.80 9.71
CA SER A 148 -4.86 -0.43 11.13
C SER A 148 -3.82 0.66 11.37
N PRO A 149 -3.88 1.37 12.51
CA PRO A 149 -2.74 2.11 13.02
C PRO A 149 -1.59 1.16 13.35
N GLY A 150 -0.53 1.67 13.97
CA GLY A 150 0.61 0.88 14.41
C GLY A 150 0.22 -0.37 15.20
N VAL A 151 0.87 -1.48 14.93
CA VAL A 151 0.54 -2.82 15.45
C VAL A 151 1.81 -3.62 15.72
N SER A 152 1.87 -4.34 16.85
CA SER A 152 3.04 -5.13 17.24
C SER A 152 3.20 -6.40 16.40
N ALA A 153 4.42 -6.94 16.38
CA ALA A 153 4.72 -8.22 15.73
C ALA A 153 3.90 -9.37 16.34
N ASP A 154 3.67 -9.36 17.65
CA ASP A 154 2.88 -10.39 18.34
C ASP A 154 1.40 -10.41 17.89
N GLN A 155 0.88 -9.27 17.47
CA GLN A 155 -0.47 -9.17 16.88
C GLN A 155 -0.45 -9.54 15.38
N LEU A 156 0.59 -9.12 14.64
CA LEU A 156 0.71 -9.39 13.20
C LEU A 156 0.93 -10.88 12.90
N LEU A 157 1.83 -11.53 13.63
CA LEU A 157 2.27 -12.88 13.33
C LEU A 157 1.14 -13.93 13.31
N PRO A 158 0.24 -14.00 14.31
CA PRO A 158 -0.89 -14.94 14.26
C PRO A 158 -1.84 -14.66 13.11
N TYR A 159 -2.03 -13.37 12.77
CA TYR A 159 -2.89 -12.97 11.66
C TYR A 159 -2.29 -13.36 10.31
N LEU A 160 -1.03 -13.01 10.08
CA LEU A 160 -0.33 -13.32 8.84
C LEU A 160 -0.19 -14.83 8.60
N LYS A 161 0.12 -15.62 9.65
CA LYS A 161 0.25 -17.09 9.56
C LYS A 161 -1.04 -17.78 9.08
N LYS A 162 -2.22 -17.17 9.29
CA LYS A 162 -3.50 -17.72 8.79
C LYS A 162 -3.70 -17.45 7.29
N MET A 163 -2.96 -16.50 6.71
CA MET A 163 -3.07 -16.09 5.32
C MET A 163 -2.00 -16.73 4.43
N LEU A 164 -0.92 -17.24 5.03
CA LEU A 164 0.19 -17.90 4.32
C LEU A 164 -0.11 -19.35 3.98
#